data_e8a342daf7d3183cd99d75809847f0f3
#
_entry.id   e8a342daf7d3183cd99d75809847f0f3
#
_cell.length_a   1.000
_cell.length_b   1.000
_cell.length_c   1.000
_cell.angle_alpha   90.00
_cell.angle_beta   90.00
_cell.angle_gamma   90.00
#
_symmetry.space_group_name_H-M   'P 1'
#
loop_
_entity.id
_entity.type
_entity.pdbx_description
1 polymer ?
#
loop_
_entity_poly.entity_id
_entity_poly.type
_entity_poly.pdbx_seq_one_letter_code
_entity_poly.pdbx_strand_id
1 'polypeptide(L)'
;MSIAIALDGPAGAGKSSIAKRVAKALDCIYVDTGALYRTIGLSATRNSVAPEDENAVKNLLSKITVDLTFNEKGEQIVLLDNEDVSGLIRTPEASMMASKISAVPIVRAYLLDLQRNMAKTHDVIMDGRDIGTVVLPDAQVKIFLTASPEARAERRYKELVEKGMDVKYDDILNDVITRDYNDTHRKTAPLKPAEGCITVDTTELDFESVEKIISVIKENI
;
A
#
# COMPACT_ATOMS: atom_id res chain seq x y z
N MET A 1 -17.31 7.63 16.68
CA MET A 1 -16.57 6.54 16.02
C MET A 1 -15.61 7.20 15.05
N SER A 2 -14.37 6.72 14.97
CA SER A 2 -13.43 7.20 13.95
C SER A 2 -13.87 6.76 12.55
N ILE A 3 -13.64 7.60 11.56
CA ILE A 3 -13.90 7.29 10.16
C ILE A 3 -12.77 6.40 9.64
N ALA A 4 -13.12 5.27 9.02
CA ALA A 4 -12.17 4.38 8.37
C ALA A 4 -12.55 4.17 6.90
N ILE A 5 -11.65 4.53 6.00
CA ILE A 5 -11.80 4.38 4.56
C ILE A 5 -10.75 3.39 4.07
N ALA A 6 -11.20 2.30 3.47
CA ALA A 6 -10.34 1.29 2.85
C ALA A 6 -10.20 1.55 1.35
N LEU A 7 -8.96 1.66 0.86
CA LEU A 7 -8.66 1.89 -0.54
C LEU A 7 -7.73 0.79 -1.06
N ASP A 8 -8.29 -0.19 -1.75
CA ASP A 8 -7.56 -1.32 -2.30
C ASP A 8 -7.38 -1.23 -3.82
N GLY A 9 -6.47 -2.02 -4.36
CA GLY A 9 -6.24 -2.11 -5.80
C GLY A 9 -4.77 -2.42 -6.15
N PRO A 10 -4.48 -2.74 -7.43
CA PRO A 10 -3.15 -3.13 -7.87
C PRO A 10 -2.14 -1.97 -7.79
N ALA A 11 -0.85 -2.29 -7.95
CA ALA A 11 0.21 -1.29 -8.01
C ALA A 11 0.02 -0.35 -9.20
N GLY A 12 0.26 0.95 -9.02
CA GLY A 12 0.12 1.94 -10.11
C GLY A 12 -1.32 2.38 -10.42
N ALA A 13 -2.34 1.86 -9.72
CA ALA A 13 -3.74 2.29 -9.90
C ALA A 13 -4.07 3.68 -9.33
N GLY A 14 -3.09 4.47 -8.89
CA GLY A 14 -3.32 5.83 -8.40
C GLY A 14 -3.76 5.94 -6.94
N LYS A 15 -3.79 4.83 -6.18
CA LYS A 15 -4.27 4.80 -4.78
C LYS A 15 -3.67 5.90 -3.91
N SER A 16 -2.35 6.00 -3.85
CA SER A 16 -1.68 6.95 -2.95
C SER A 16 -1.95 8.40 -3.33
N SER A 17 -2.12 8.71 -4.62
CA SER A 17 -2.47 10.06 -5.08
C SER A 17 -3.91 10.43 -4.68
N ILE A 18 -4.84 9.48 -4.83
CA ILE A 18 -6.25 9.65 -4.44
C ILE A 18 -6.34 9.72 -2.92
N ALA A 19 -5.72 8.79 -2.19
CA ALA A 19 -5.75 8.76 -0.73
C ALA A 19 -5.25 10.05 -0.09
N LYS A 20 -4.18 10.64 -0.59
CA LYS A 20 -3.67 11.94 -0.12
C LYS A 20 -4.66 13.09 -0.33
N ARG A 21 -5.34 13.11 -1.49
CA ARG A 21 -6.37 14.13 -1.77
C ARG A 21 -7.60 13.96 -0.90
N VAL A 22 -8.06 12.72 -0.72
CA VAL A 22 -9.16 12.37 0.18
C VAL A 22 -8.81 12.76 1.61
N ALA A 23 -7.63 12.37 2.10
CA ALA A 23 -7.17 12.70 3.44
C ALA A 23 -7.20 14.22 3.70
N LYS A 24 -6.71 15.01 2.74
CA LYS A 24 -6.76 16.48 2.81
C LYS A 24 -8.19 17.04 2.78
N ALA A 25 -9.07 16.44 1.96
CA ALA A 25 -10.45 16.91 1.79
C ALA A 25 -11.36 16.57 2.97
N LEU A 26 -11.02 15.54 3.76
CA LEU A 26 -11.78 15.04 4.90
C LEU A 26 -11.09 15.30 6.24
N ASP A 27 -9.92 15.93 6.25
CA ASP A 27 -9.09 16.16 7.44
C ASP A 27 -8.79 14.87 8.21
N CYS A 28 -8.51 13.79 7.47
CA CYS A 28 -8.14 12.49 8.04
C CYS A 28 -6.70 12.11 7.70
N ILE A 29 -6.18 11.09 8.39
CA ILE A 29 -4.81 10.63 8.22
C ILE A 29 -4.72 9.66 7.04
N TYR A 30 -3.74 9.88 6.15
CA TYR A 30 -3.40 8.93 5.11
C TYR A 30 -2.38 7.91 5.60
N VAL A 31 -2.68 6.61 5.48
CA VAL A 31 -1.81 5.50 5.85
C VAL A 31 -1.45 4.66 4.63
N ASP A 32 -0.18 4.73 4.20
CA ASP A 32 0.43 3.84 3.20
C ASP A 32 0.87 2.52 3.88
N THR A 33 0.02 1.49 3.83
CA THR A 33 0.37 0.20 4.44
C THR A 33 1.48 -0.51 3.68
N GLY A 34 1.63 -0.26 2.38
CA GLY A 34 2.75 -0.77 1.60
C GLY A 34 4.12 -0.32 2.12
N ALA A 35 4.19 0.86 2.75
CA ALA A 35 5.42 1.33 3.39
C ALA A 35 5.85 0.41 4.54
N LEU A 36 4.91 -0.12 5.33
CA LEU A 36 5.20 -1.05 6.41
C LEU A 36 5.83 -2.36 5.89
N TYR A 37 5.28 -2.92 4.81
CA TYR A 37 5.86 -4.11 4.17
C TYR A 37 7.23 -3.82 3.56
N ARG A 38 7.43 -2.63 2.98
CA ARG A 38 8.75 -2.22 2.46
C ARG A 38 9.77 -2.08 3.59
N THR A 39 9.36 -1.65 4.76
CA THR A 39 10.21 -1.54 5.94
C THR A 39 10.68 -2.92 6.41
N ILE A 40 9.78 -3.91 6.51
CA ILE A 40 10.18 -5.28 6.82
C ILE A 40 11.07 -5.84 5.70
N GLY A 41 10.77 -5.55 4.43
CA GLY A 41 11.61 -5.92 3.29
C GLY A 41 13.01 -5.32 3.38
N LEU A 42 13.14 -4.06 3.75
CA LEU A 42 14.44 -3.41 4.00
C LEU A 42 15.21 -4.12 5.12
N SER A 43 14.53 -4.42 6.23
CA SER A 43 15.15 -5.17 7.33
C SER A 43 15.59 -6.55 6.91
N ALA A 44 14.78 -7.29 6.14
CA ALA A 44 15.15 -8.59 5.60
C ALA A 44 16.40 -8.50 4.69
N THR A 45 16.46 -7.50 3.82
CA THR A 45 17.63 -7.24 2.96
C THR A 45 18.89 -6.91 3.78
N ARG A 46 18.79 -6.02 4.78
CA ARG A 46 19.90 -5.64 5.67
C ARG A 46 20.48 -6.83 6.43
N ASN A 47 19.63 -7.81 6.76
CA ASN A 47 20.00 -9.00 7.54
C ASN A 47 20.21 -10.26 6.65
N SER A 48 20.18 -10.12 5.32
CA SER A 48 20.31 -11.24 4.37
C SER A 48 19.30 -12.37 4.63
N VAL A 49 18.06 -12.01 5.01
CA VAL A 49 16.97 -12.96 5.25
C VAL A 49 16.14 -13.13 3.99
N ALA A 50 16.05 -14.36 3.51
CA ALA A 50 15.20 -14.70 2.36
C ALA A 50 13.72 -14.81 2.80
N PRO A 51 12.77 -14.25 2.04
CA PRO A 51 11.34 -14.33 2.37
C PRO A 51 10.80 -15.78 2.42
N GLU A 52 11.42 -16.69 1.71
CA GLU A 52 11.06 -18.10 1.64
C GLU A 52 11.46 -18.89 2.90
N ASP A 53 12.41 -18.38 3.71
CA ASP A 53 12.78 -18.95 5.00
C ASP A 53 11.90 -18.38 6.13
N GLU A 54 10.77 -19.03 6.36
CA GLU A 54 9.80 -18.60 7.38
C GLU A 54 10.39 -18.54 8.79
N ASN A 55 11.36 -19.43 9.13
CA ASN A 55 12.01 -19.44 10.43
C ASN A 55 12.96 -18.24 10.59
N ALA A 56 13.73 -17.92 9.55
CA ALA A 56 14.58 -16.74 9.54
C ALA A 56 13.74 -15.45 9.60
N VAL A 57 12.63 -15.38 8.87
CA VAL A 57 11.69 -14.26 8.93
C VAL A 57 11.10 -14.12 10.34
N LYS A 58 10.64 -15.21 10.96
CA LYS A 58 10.13 -15.19 12.34
C LYS A 58 11.16 -14.67 13.34
N ASN A 59 12.41 -15.14 13.22
CA ASN A 59 13.50 -14.67 14.06
C ASN A 59 13.84 -13.19 13.83
N LEU A 60 13.77 -12.73 12.58
CA LEU A 60 13.92 -11.30 12.25
C LEU A 60 12.86 -10.47 12.95
N LEU A 61 11.57 -10.81 12.76
CA LEU A 61 10.45 -10.07 13.34
C LEU A 61 10.49 -10.00 14.87
N SER A 62 11.08 -10.99 15.54
CA SER A 62 11.25 -10.95 17.00
C SER A 62 12.33 -9.97 17.49
N LYS A 63 13.15 -9.44 16.60
CA LYS A 63 14.30 -8.57 16.91
C LYS A 63 14.12 -7.13 16.45
N ILE A 64 13.10 -6.86 15.65
CA ILE A 64 12.86 -5.53 15.09
C ILE A 64 11.57 -4.94 15.64
N THR A 65 11.51 -3.62 15.63
CA THR A 65 10.30 -2.86 15.90
C THR A 65 9.99 -2.02 14.65
N VAL A 66 8.79 -2.17 14.12
CA VAL A 66 8.27 -1.30 13.06
C VAL A 66 7.20 -0.40 13.66
N ASP A 67 7.35 0.88 13.48
CA ASP A 67 6.39 1.86 13.99
C ASP A 67 6.04 2.89 12.91
N LEU A 68 4.96 3.63 13.15
CA LEU A 68 4.43 4.62 12.25
C LEU A 68 4.05 5.88 13.02
N THR A 69 4.59 7.00 12.59
CA THR A 69 4.29 8.32 13.14
C THR A 69 4.02 9.32 12.01
N PHE A 70 3.71 10.57 12.37
CA PHE A 70 3.43 11.63 11.41
C PHE A 70 4.26 12.86 11.76
N ASN A 71 4.76 13.56 10.74
CA ASN A 71 5.41 14.84 10.92
C ASN A 71 4.37 15.97 11.13
N GLU A 72 4.86 17.18 11.37
CA GLU A 72 4.02 18.38 11.56
C GLU A 72 3.10 18.71 10.36
N LYS A 73 3.41 18.16 9.18
CA LYS A 73 2.60 18.33 7.96
C LYS A 73 1.58 17.20 7.78
N GLY A 74 1.48 16.25 8.73
CA GLY A 74 0.62 15.08 8.62
C GLY A 74 1.13 14.02 7.64
N GLU A 75 2.41 14.08 7.23
CA GLU A 75 3.00 13.07 6.35
C GLU A 75 3.50 11.89 7.18
N GLN A 76 3.21 10.69 6.70
CA GLN A 76 3.64 9.45 7.33
C GLN A 76 5.15 9.30 7.37
N ILE A 77 5.67 9.02 8.55
CA ILE A 77 7.05 8.58 8.81
C ILE A 77 7.01 7.13 9.28
N VAL A 78 7.84 6.29 8.68
CA VAL A 78 7.97 4.89 9.07
C VAL A 78 9.30 4.66 9.75
N LEU A 79 9.24 4.08 10.94
CA LEU A 79 10.40 3.82 11.78
C LEU A 79 10.73 2.32 11.78
N LEU A 80 12.01 2.00 11.65
CA LEU A 80 12.58 0.67 11.89
C LEU A 80 13.59 0.80 13.03
N ASP A 81 13.30 0.20 14.18
CA ASP A 81 14.14 0.30 15.38
C ASP A 81 14.49 1.76 15.76
N ASN A 82 13.49 2.64 15.65
CA ASN A 82 13.55 4.11 15.82
C ASN A 82 14.34 4.87 14.72
N GLU A 83 14.85 4.22 13.68
CA GLU A 83 15.44 4.86 12.50
C GLU A 83 14.32 5.28 11.54
N ASP A 84 14.28 6.55 11.10
CA ASP A 84 13.41 6.97 10.00
C ASP A 84 13.91 6.38 8.66
N VAL A 85 13.16 5.40 8.16
CA VAL A 85 13.48 4.72 6.90
C VAL A 85 12.60 5.17 5.73
N SER A 86 11.77 6.20 5.91
CA SER A 86 10.78 6.66 4.91
C SER A 86 11.38 6.97 3.54
N GLY A 87 12.62 7.48 3.51
CA GLY A 87 13.38 7.73 2.27
C GLY A 87 13.95 6.45 1.65
N LEU A 88 14.41 5.52 2.48
CA LEU A 88 15.11 4.31 2.06
C LEU A 88 14.19 3.25 1.43
N ILE A 89 12.92 3.25 1.80
CA ILE A 89 11.94 2.25 1.35
C ILE A 89 11.23 2.61 0.03
N ARG A 90 11.63 3.70 -0.66
CA ARG A 90 10.97 4.18 -1.90
C ARG A 90 11.74 3.81 -3.16
N THR A 91 12.37 2.64 -3.18
CA THR A 91 13.13 2.11 -4.32
C THR A 91 12.39 0.97 -5.02
N PRO A 92 12.71 0.64 -6.28
CA PRO A 92 12.19 -0.53 -6.98
C PRO A 92 12.48 -1.82 -6.22
N GLU A 93 13.70 -1.98 -5.68
CA GLU A 93 14.16 -3.14 -4.93
C GLU A 93 13.32 -3.33 -3.65
N ALA A 94 13.09 -2.24 -2.89
CA ALA A 94 12.23 -2.28 -1.71
C ALA A 94 10.78 -2.67 -2.07
N SER A 95 10.31 -2.22 -3.24
CA SER A 95 8.97 -2.55 -3.73
C SER A 95 8.85 -4.03 -4.13
N MET A 96 9.88 -4.60 -4.75
CA MET A 96 9.94 -6.04 -5.07
C MET A 96 10.01 -6.89 -3.80
N MET A 97 10.87 -6.52 -2.86
CA MET A 97 11.00 -7.23 -1.60
C MET A 97 9.69 -7.17 -0.80
N ALA A 98 9.01 -6.02 -0.77
CA ALA A 98 7.69 -5.90 -0.14
C ALA A 98 6.65 -6.84 -0.74
N SER A 99 6.63 -7.03 -2.05
CA SER A 99 5.73 -7.98 -2.72
C SER A 99 5.99 -9.42 -2.24
N LYS A 100 7.25 -9.84 -2.16
CA LYS A 100 7.63 -11.18 -1.69
C LYS A 100 7.31 -11.35 -0.19
N ILE A 101 7.74 -10.42 0.65
CA ILE A 101 7.60 -10.52 2.11
C ILE A 101 6.12 -10.43 2.55
N SER A 102 5.29 -9.73 1.79
CA SER A 102 3.85 -9.62 2.08
C SER A 102 3.06 -10.92 1.83
N ALA A 103 3.64 -11.89 1.13
CA ALA A 103 3.07 -13.22 0.96
C ALA A 103 3.30 -14.12 2.19
N VAL A 104 4.21 -13.75 3.09
CA VAL A 104 4.56 -14.53 4.30
C VAL A 104 3.52 -14.26 5.40
N PRO A 105 2.77 -15.27 5.88
CA PRO A 105 1.65 -15.06 6.79
C PRO A 105 2.04 -14.38 8.11
N ILE A 106 3.18 -14.74 8.69
CA ILE A 106 3.63 -14.17 9.97
C ILE A 106 3.97 -12.68 9.87
N VAL A 107 4.43 -12.19 8.71
CA VAL A 107 4.67 -10.76 8.46
C VAL A 107 3.37 -9.99 8.49
N ARG A 108 2.33 -10.57 7.88
CA ARG A 108 0.99 -9.97 7.87
C ARG A 108 0.40 -9.89 9.27
N ALA A 109 0.51 -10.99 10.04
CA ALA A 109 0.08 -11.02 11.43
C ALA A 109 0.81 -9.97 12.28
N TYR A 110 2.12 -9.82 12.10
CA TYR A 110 2.93 -8.83 12.80
C TYR A 110 2.47 -7.38 12.55
N LEU A 111 2.10 -7.04 11.32
CA LEU A 111 1.67 -5.69 10.95
C LEU A 111 0.19 -5.41 11.22
N LEU A 112 -0.64 -6.43 11.41
CA LEU A 112 -2.10 -6.28 11.46
C LEU A 112 -2.56 -5.39 12.61
N ASP A 113 -2.01 -5.61 13.80
CA ASP A 113 -2.38 -4.84 14.99
C ASP A 113 -1.95 -3.38 14.89
N LEU A 114 -0.77 -3.11 14.32
CA LEU A 114 -0.29 -1.74 14.07
C LEU A 114 -1.28 -1.01 13.14
N GLN A 115 -1.66 -1.63 12.03
CA GLN A 115 -2.62 -1.04 11.08
C GLN A 115 -3.99 -0.80 11.72
N ARG A 116 -4.53 -1.78 12.44
CA ARG A 116 -5.83 -1.65 13.11
C ARG A 116 -5.85 -0.60 14.20
N ASN A 117 -4.77 -0.48 14.96
CA ASN A 117 -4.68 0.51 16.03
C ASN A 117 -4.70 1.94 15.50
N MET A 118 -4.14 2.20 14.32
CA MET A 118 -4.24 3.51 13.65
C MET A 118 -5.72 3.89 13.40
N ALA A 119 -6.51 2.95 12.86
CA ALA A 119 -7.93 3.21 12.58
C ALA A 119 -8.81 3.33 13.84
N LYS A 120 -8.37 2.77 14.99
CA LYS A 120 -9.11 2.92 16.26
C LYS A 120 -8.93 4.30 16.89
N THR A 121 -7.80 4.94 16.65
CA THR A 121 -7.40 6.18 17.32
C THR A 121 -7.53 7.43 16.46
N HIS A 122 -7.68 7.26 15.15
CA HIS A 122 -7.72 8.36 14.18
C HIS A 122 -8.75 8.09 13.08
N ASP A 123 -9.26 9.16 12.49
CA ASP A 123 -9.94 9.11 11.20
C ASP A 123 -8.89 8.84 10.12
N VAL A 124 -9.07 7.75 9.35
CA VAL A 124 -8.03 7.28 8.43
C VAL A 124 -8.56 6.94 7.04
N ILE A 125 -7.73 7.20 6.04
CA ILE A 125 -7.79 6.50 4.76
C ILE A 125 -6.54 5.63 4.63
N MET A 126 -6.72 4.31 4.51
CA MET A 126 -5.63 3.35 4.31
C MET A 126 -5.61 2.85 2.88
N ASP A 127 -4.44 2.87 2.25
CA ASP A 127 -4.27 2.20 0.97
C ASP A 127 -3.48 0.88 1.09
N GLY A 128 -3.90 -0.11 0.31
CA GLY A 128 -3.26 -1.42 0.31
C GLY A 128 -3.74 -2.36 -0.78
N ARG A 129 -3.87 -3.67 -0.40
CA ARG A 129 -4.33 -4.77 -1.27
C ARG A 129 -5.48 -5.55 -0.66
N ASP A 130 -5.64 -5.45 0.63
CA ASP A 130 -6.56 -6.23 1.43
C ASP A 130 -7.08 -5.45 2.65
N ILE A 131 -7.12 -4.13 2.51
CA ILE A 131 -7.58 -3.28 3.61
C ILE A 131 -9.05 -3.56 3.89
N GLY A 132 -9.91 -3.50 2.89
CA GLY A 132 -11.34 -3.74 3.05
C GLY A 132 -11.72 -5.21 3.21
N THR A 133 -10.81 -6.15 2.90
CA THR A 133 -11.10 -7.59 3.07
C THR A 133 -10.58 -8.19 4.37
N VAL A 134 -9.47 -7.66 4.92
CA VAL A 134 -8.76 -8.27 6.05
C VAL A 134 -8.43 -7.27 7.15
N VAL A 135 -7.85 -6.12 6.82
CA VAL A 135 -7.36 -5.16 7.82
C VAL A 135 -8.51 -4.44 8.51
N LEU A 136 -9.40 -3.83 7.71
CA LEU A 136 -10.57 -3.05 8.13
C LEU A 136 -11.85 -3.56 7.43
N PRO A 137 -12.30 -4.79 7.72
CA PRO A 137 -13.48 -5.36 7.07
C PRO A 137 -14.76 -4.57 7.35
N ASP A 138 -14.79 -3.83 8.45
CA ASP A 138 -15.90 -2.99 8.88
C ASP A 138 -15.70 -1.50 8.54
N ALA A 139 -14.78 -1.18 7.63
CA ALA A 139 -14.59 0.21 7.18
C ALA A 139 -15.90 0.76 6.59
N GLN A 140 -16.25 2.01 6.95
CA GLN A 140 -17.47 2.66 6.49
C GLN A 140 -17.51 2.81 4.97
N VAL A 141 -16.37 3.10 4.37
CA VAL A 141 -16.24 3.17 2.92
C VAL A 141 -15.12 2.25 2.46
N LYS A 142 -15.44 1.41 1.48
CA LYS A 142 -14.48 0.51 0.83
C LYS A 142 -14.45 0.82 -0.66
N ILE A 143 -13.28 1.13 -1.18
CA ILE A 143 -13.06 1.42 -2.60
C ILE A 143 -12.03 0.46 -3.14
N PHE A 144 -12.30 -0.07 -4.33
CA PHE A 144 -11.36 -0.87 -5.09
C PHE A 144 -11.01 -0.13 -6.38
N LEU A 145 -9.77 0.34 -6.49
CA LEU A 145 -9.29 0.94 -7.73
C LEU A 145 -8.77 -0.14 -8.67
N THR A 146 -9.11 -0.01 -9.93
CA THR A 146 -8.54 -0.81 -11.02
C THR A 146 -8.00 0.11 -12.10
N ALA A 147 -7.06 -0.39 -12.90
CA ALA A 147 -6.57 0.24 -14.12
C ALA A 147 -5.89 -0.81 -14.98
N SER A 148 -5.87 -0.63 -16.30
CA SER A 148 -5.18 -1.57 -17.19
C SER A 148 -3.69 -1.69 -16.85
N PRO A 149 -3.06 -2.85 -17.03
CA PRO A 149 -1.62 -3.02 -16.82
C PRO A 149 -0.80 -2.00 -17.62
N GLU A 150 -1.20 -1.72 -18.85
CA GLU A 150 -0.54 -0.77 -19.77
C GLU A 150 -0.57 0.64 -19.21
N ALA A 151 -1.73 1.14 -18.75
CA ALA A 151 -1.85 2.47 -18.17
C ALA A 151 -1.00 2.62 -16.91
N ARG A 152 -0.94 1.58 -16.08
CA ARG A 152 -0.11 1.57 -14.86
C ARG A 152 1.38 1.49 -15.17
N ALA A 153 1.77 0.71 -16.18
CA ALA A 153 3.15 0.64 -16.66
C ALA A 153 3.60 1.98 -17.25
N GLU A 154 2.75 2.65 -18.03
CA GLU A 154 3.04 3.97 -18.61
C GLU A 154 3.26 5.04 -17.52
N ARG A 155 2.40 5.07 -16.48
CA ARG A 155 2.58 5.97 -15.33
C ARG A 155 3.90 5.71 -14.62
N ARG A 156 4.23 4.45 -14.41
CA ARG A 156 5.47 4.05 -13.74
C ARG A 156 6.70 4.36 -14.59
N TYR A 157 6.61 4.13 -15.90
CA TYR A 157 7.67 4.47 -16.85
C TYR A 157 8.00 5.96 -16.80
N LYS A 158 6.96 6.83 -16.92
CA LYS A 158 7.13 8.28 -16.82
C LYS A 158 7.79 8.70 -15.50
N GLU A 159 7.31 8.18 -14.39
CA GLU A 159 7.88 8.47 -13.05
C GLU A 159 9.37 8.11 -12.96
N LEU A 160 9.78 6.97 -13.50
CA LEU A 160 11.18 6.51 -13.44
C LEU A 160 12.08 7.31 -14.38
N VAL A 161 11.60 7.63 -15.58
CA VAL A 161 12.32 8.50 -16.53
C VAL A 161 12.51 9.91 -15.97
N GLU A 162 11.47 10.49 -15.33
CA GLU A 162 11.55 11.80 -14.65
C GLU A 162 12.59 11.80 -13.52
N LYS A 163 12.81 10.65 -12.87
CA LYS A 163 13.86 10.45 -11.87
C LYS A 163 15.26 10.21 -12.48
N GLY A 164 15.40 10.26 -13.80
CA GLY A 164 16.66 10.05 -14.51
C GLY A 164 17.09 8.59 -14.59
N MET A 165 16.20 7.63 -14.38
CA MET A 165 16.52 6.20 -14.48
C MET A 165 16.45 5.73 -15.93
N ASP A 166 17.44 4.95 -16.36
CA ASP A 166 17.42 4.26 -17.66
C ASP A 166 16.61 2.96 -17.52
N VAL A 167 15.38 2.98 -18.03
CA VAL A 167 14.41 1.86 -17.90
C VAL A 167 13.70 1.62 -19.23
N LYS A 168 13.31 0.36 -19.48
CA LYS A 168 12.53 -0.03 -20.64
C LYS A 168 11.07 -0.23 -20.27
N TYR A 169 10.17 0.27 -21.10
CA TYR A 169 8.72 0.13 -20.88
C TYR A 169 8.29 -1.33 -20.77
N ASP A 170 8.79 -2.22 -21.64
CA ASP A 170 8.41 -3.64 -21.65
C ASP A 170 8.81 -4.35 -20.36
N ASP A 171 9.95 -4.01 -19.77
CA ASP A 171 10.40 -4.57 -18.50
C ASP A 171 9.43 -4.13 -17.37
N ILE A 172 9.02 -2.87 -17.37
CA ILE A 172 8.07 -2.32 -16.39
C ILE A 172 6.69 -2.96 -16.56
N LEU A 173 6.22 -3.15 -17.80
CA LEU A 173 4.93 -3.82 -18.07
C LEU A 173 4.95 -5.26 -17.57
N ASN A 174 6.02 -6.00 -17.84
CA ASN A 174 6.20 -7.36 -17.35
C ASN A 174 6.22 -7.43 -15.82
N ASP A 175 6.88 -6.47 -15.16
CA ASP A 175 6.90 -6.35 -13.70
C ASP A 175 5.49 -6.09 -13.14
N VAL A 176 4.72 -5.21 -13.77
CA VAL A 176 3.33 -4.92 -13.39
C VAL A 176 2.47 -6.17 -13.49
N ILE A 177 2.52 -6.89 -14.60
CA ILE A 177 1.74 -8.12 -14.84
C ILE A 177 2.14 -9.21 -13.83
N THR A 178 3.43 -9.41 -13.63
CA THR A 178 3.95 -10.41 -12.68
C THR A 178 3.51 -10.09 -11.26
N ARG A 179 3.55 -8.83 -10.87
CA ARG A 179 3.12 -8.39 -9.55
C ARG A 179 1.63 -8.57 -9.34
N ASP A 180 0.80 -8.26 -10.33
CA ASP A 180 -0.65 -8.47 -10.26
C ASP A 180 -0.97 -9.96 -10.10
N TYR A 181 -0.30 -10.81 -10.86
CA TYR A 181 -0.45 -12.25 -10.70
C TYR A 181 -0.11 -12.69 -9.27
N ASN A 182 1.02 -12.25 -8.73
CA ASN A 182 1.44 -12.58 -7.37
C ASN A 182 0.45 -12.05 -6.32
N ASP A 183 0.00 -10.78 -6.44
CA ASP A 183 -0.94 -10.16 -5.50
C ASP A 183 -2.31 -10.87 -5.52
N THR A 184 -2.80 -11.32 -6.68
CA THR A 184 -4.10 -11.98 -6.83
C THR A 184 -4.08 -13.46 -6.49
N HIS A 185 -2.94 -14.16 -6.67
CA HIS A 185 -2.82 -15.62 -6.48
C HIS A 185 -2.13 -16.03 -5.16
N ARG A 186 -1.70 -15.07 -4.34
CA ARG A 186 -1.12 -15.42 -3.04
C ARG A 186 -2.15 -16.14 -2.15
N LYS A 187 -1.69 -17.13 -1.39
CA LYS A 187 -2.55 -17.97 -0.52
C LYS A 187 -3.21 -17.18 0.61
N THR A 188 -2.53 -16.16 1.12
CA THR A 188 -2.99 -15.36 2.25
C THR A 188 -3.39 -13.96 1.79
N ALA A 189 -4.62 -13.55 2.06
CA ALA A 189 -5.18 -12.23 1.77
C ALA A 189 -4.96 -11.79 0.31
N PRO A 190 -5.41 -12.56 -0.70
CA PRO A 190 -5.24 -12.19 -2.11
C PRO A 190 -5.90 -10.85 -2.41
N LEU A 191 -5.32 -10.12 -3.37
CA LEU A 191 -5.92 -8.90 -3.89
C LEU A 191 -7.25 -9.24 -4.59
N LYS A 192 -8.34 -8.76 -4.02
CA LYS A 192 -9.70 -8.88 -4.58
C LYS A 192 -10.59 -7.77 -4.03
N PRO A 193 -11.65 -7.39 -4.74
CA PRO A 193 -12.65 -6.47 -4.21
C PRO A 193 -13.26 -6.99 -2.91
N ALA A 194 -13.43 -6.11 -1.92
CA ALA A 194 -14.15 -6.44 -0.69
C ALA A 194 -15.66 -6.45 -0.95
N GLU A 195 -16.40 -7.17 -0.11
CA GLU A 195 -17.86 -7.14 -0.17
C GLU A 195 -18.37 -5.70 0.07
N GLY A 196 -19.29 -5.24 -0.76
CA GLY A 196 -19.87 -3.90 -0.69
C GLY A 196 -18.91 -2.77 -1.10
N CYS A 197 -17.75 -3.08 -1.70
CA CYS A 197 -16.85 -2.02 -2.15
C CYS A 197 -17.34 -1.35 -3.44
N ILE A 198 -16.97 -0.09 -3.59
CA ILE A 198 -17.18 0.68 -4.81
C ILE A 198 -15.96 0.47 -5.70
N THR A 199 -16.16 -0.13 -6.89
CA THR A 199 -15.07 -0.31 -7.86
C THR A 199 -14.99 0.88 -8.79
N VAL A 200 -13.78 1.44 -8.95
CA VAL A 200 -13.51 2.58 -9.82
C VAL A 200 -12.37 2.23 -10.76
N ASP A 201 -12.63 2.33 -12.05
CA ASP A 201 -11.59 2.22 -13.08
C ASP A 201 -10.87 3.56 -13.22
N THR A 202 -9.56 3.52 -13.04
CA THR A 202 -8.68 4.69 -13.13
C THR A 202 -7.75 4.61 -14.34
N THR A 203 -8.08 3.81 -15.36
CA THR A 203 -7.27 3.69 -16.59
C THR A 203 -7.10 5.07 -17.24
N GLU A 204 -8.16 5.84 -17.30
CA GLU A 204 -8.21 7.22 -17.81
C GLU A 204 -8.27 8.23 -16.65
N LEU A 205 -7.40 8.04 -15.62
CA LEU A 205 -7.43 8.85 -14.42
C LEU A 205 -7.08 10.31 -14.71
N ASP A 206 -8.08 11.17 -14.63
CA ASP A 206 -7.98 12.62 -14.71
C ASP A 206 -8.37 13.30 -13.37
N PHE A 207 -8.35 14.62 -13.37
CA PHE A 207 -8.71 15.41 -12.19
C PHE A 207 -10.20 15.22 -11.81
N GLU A 208 -11.09 15.15 -12.79
CA GLU A 208 -12.54 15.02 -12.58
C GLU A 208 -12.89 13.66 -11.95
N SER A 209 -12.23 12.61 -12.39
CA SER A 209 -12.36 11.27 -11.80
C SER A 209 -11.98 11.24 -10.31
N VAL A 210 -10.95 12.00 -9.90
CA VAL A 210 -10.54 12.09 -8.49
C VAL A 210 -11.58 12.83 -7.67
N GLU A 211 -12.10 13.95 -8.15
CA GLU A 211 -13.15 14.71 -7.46
C GLU A 211 -14.44 13.89 -7.29
N LYS A 212 -14.80 13.10 -8.32
CA LYS A 212 -15.92 12.15 -8.25
C LYS A 212 -15.72 11.10 -7.15
N ILE A 213 -14.51 10.55 -7.04
CA ILE A 213 -14.19 9.59 -5.95
C ILE A 213 -14.34 10.27 -4.59
N ILE A 214 -13.86 11.49 -4.43
CA ILE A 214 -14.00 12.26 -3.18
C ILE A 214 -15.47 12.48 -2.84
N SER A 215 -16.31 12.87 -3.82
CA SER A 215 -17.75 13.04 -3.63
C SER A 215 -18.42 11.74 -3.18
N VAL A 216 -18.13 10.63 -3.87
CA VAL A 216 -18.66 9.31 -3.51
C VAL A 216 -18.28 8.93 -2.07
N ILE A 217 -17.05 9.21 -1.65
CA ILE A 217 -16.63 8.95 -0.26
C ILE A 217 -17.45 9.81 0.70
N LYS A 218 -17.60 11.12 0.44
CA LYS A 218 -18.34 12.05 1.31
C LYS A 218 -19.82 11.68 1.47
N GLU A 219 -20.41 11.08 0.47
CA GLU A 219 -21.82 10.63 0.49
C GLU A 219 -22.02 9.34 1.29
N ASN A 220 -20.96 8.61 1.60
CA ASN A 220 -21.02 7.29 2.24
C ASN A 220 -20.38 7.24 3.64
N ILE A 221 -19.96 8.39 4.20
CA ILE A 221 -19.45 8.53 5.59
C ILE A 221 -20.45 9.18 6.53
#